data_10596f251b8fe728250029aee3fb4cd7
#
_entry.id   10596f251b8fe728250029aee3fb4cd7
#
_cell.length_a   1.000
_cell.length_b   1.000
_cell.length_c   1.000
_cell.angle_alpha   90.00
_cell.angle_beta   90.00
_cell.angle_gamma   90.00
#
_symmetry.space_group_name_H-M   'P 1'
#
loop_
_entity.id
_entity.type
_entity.pdbx_description
1 polymer ?
#
loop_
_entity_poly.entity_id
_entity_poly.type
_entity_poly.pdbx_seq_one_letter_code
_entity_poly.pdbx_strand_id
1 'polypeptide(L)'
;MNSGNIELIANIVGLVGALLMVLMGCLKKKKDVLLAQNGQLVLLGISNVMMGGYIGAIVNLIAIFRNILCSKNKLNLFWVIIITMITIVMGVIFNTGEGLVCYLPIIATLIFLFFMNIKDMVKFKAMTALVMFLWFIYDLELHLYTTAFFDLITVFSCLVVMYNLAYERPNTQKKQKRRGRKKSKSK
;
A
#
# COMPACT_ATOMS: atom_id res chain seq x y z
N MET A 1 22.81 -1.73 24.91
CA MET A 1 21.79 -2.72 24.53
C MET A 1 22.50 -3.78 23.70
N ASN A 2 22.36 -5.08 23.98
CA ASN A 2 23.02 -6.14 23.19
C ASN A 2 22.47 -6.11 21.76
N SER A 3 23.31 -6.29 20.75
CA SER A 3 22.92 -6.30 19.33
C SER A 3 21.75 -7.26 19.04
N GLY A 4 21.75 -8.45 19.67
CA GLY A 4 20.65 -9.40 19.53
C GLY A 4 19.29 -8.93 20.06
N ASN A 5 19.28 -8.08 21.10
CA ASN A 5 18.03 -7.50 21.62
C ASN A 5 17.46 -6.44 20.66
N ILE A 6 18.32 -5.68 19.98
CA ILE A 6 17.89 -4.68 18.97
C ILE A 6 17.26 -5.40 17.78
N GLU A 7 17.93 -6.46 17.30
CA GLU A 7 17.44 -7.26 16.18
C GLU A 7 16.07 -7.91 16.49
N LEU A 8 15.92 -8.50 17.69
CA LEU A 8 14.66 -9.09 18.12
C LEU A 8 13.53 -8.05 18.16
N ILE A 9 13.78 -6.87 18.74
CA ILE A 9 12.78 -5.79 18.81
C ILE A 9 12.44 -5.30 17.41
N ALA A 10 13.42 -5.11 16.53
CA ALA A 10 13.20 -4.69 15.14
C ALA A 10 12.32 -5.69 14.38
N ASN A 11 12.56 -7.00 14.55
CA ASN A 11 11.77 -8.06 13.93
C ASN A 11 10.33 -8.09 14.46
N ILE A 12 10.11 -7.89 15.77
CA ILE A 12 8.76 -7.80 16.36
C ILE A 12 8.01 -6.57 15.82
N VAL A 13 8.66 -5.42 15.77
CA VAL A 13 8.06 -4.19 15.20
C VAL A 13 7.74 -4.38 13.72
N GLY A 14 8.63 -4.99 12.95
CA GLY A 14 8.42 -5.34 11.55
C GLY A 14 7.24 -6.29 11.35
N LEU A 15 7.09 -7.31 12.20
CA LEU A 15 5.96 -8.25 12.18
C LEU A 15 4.62 -7.54 12.42
N VAL A 16 4.55 -6.63 13.40
CA VAL A 16 3.34 -5.82 13.64
C VAL A 16 3.02 -4.95 12.43
N GLY A 17 4.03 -4.38 11.77
CA GLY A 17 3.86 -3.65 10.50
C GLY A 17 3.28 -4.53 9.40
N ALA A 18 3.78 -5.77 9.25
CA ALA A 18 3.29 -6.73 8.27
C ALA A 18 1.83 -7.16 8.54
N LEU A 19 1.43 -7.30 9.80
CA LEU A 19 0.02 -7.55 10.16
C LEU A 19 -0.90 -6.38 9.77
N LEU A 20 -0.46 -5.14 9.94
CA LEU A 20 -1.20 -3.96 9.46
C LEU A 20 -1.32 -3.94 7.93
N MET A 21 -0.33 -4.46 7.21
CA MET A 21 -0.39 -4.59 5.75
C MET A 21 -1.51 -5.54 5.31
N VAL A 22 -1.66 -6.69 5.97
CA VAL A 22 -2.78 -7.62 5.71
C VAL A 22 -4.12 -6.96 6.04
N LEU A 23 -4.21 -6.27 7.19
CA LEU A 23 -5.41 -5.52 7.56
C LEU A 23 -5.79 -4.49 6.49
N MET A 24 -4.81 -3.75 5.93
CA MET A 24 -5.02 -2.85 4.80
C MET A 24 -5.68 -3.57 3.61
N GLY A 25 -5.29 -4.81 3.33
CA GLY A 25 -5.89 -5.66 2.29
C GLY A 25 -7.39 -5.85 2.51
N CYS A 26 -7.83 -6.06 3.75
CA CYS A 26 -9.22 -6.34 4.13
C CYS A 26 -10.13 -5.11 4.18
N LEU A 27 -9.59 -3.89 4.32
CA LEU A 27 -10.37 -2.67 4.50
C LEU A 27 -11.11 -2.26 3.22
N LYS A 28 -12.36 -1.82 3.36
CA LYS A 28 -13.25 -1.42 2.24
C LYS A 28 -13.26 0.09 1.95
N LYS A 29 -12.76 0.92 2.86
CA LYS A 29 -12.73 2.39 2.70
C LYS A 29 -11.31 2.86 2.46
N LYS A 30 -11.12 3.66 1.40
CA LYS A 30 -9.79 4.17 1.02
C LYS A 30 -9.07 4.92 2.14
N LYS A 31 -9.79 5.73 2.93
CA LYS A 31 -9.20 6.46 4.06
C LYS A 31 -8.62 5.52 5.11
N ASP A 32 -9.37 4.45 5.44
CA ASP A 32 -8.94 3.46 6.44
C ASP A 32 -7.74 2.65 5.91
N VAL A 33 -7.74 2.33 4.60
CA VAL A 33 -6.59 1.70 3.92
C VAL A 33 -5.33 2.56 4.05
N LEU A 34 -5.42 3.86 3.74
CA LEU A 34 -4.29 4.79 3.82
C LEU A 34 -3.82 5.00 5.26
N LEU A 35 -4.74 5.00 6.22
CA LEU A 35 -4.39 5.11 7.64
C LEU A 35 -3.64 3.88 8.13
N ALA A 36 -4.15 2.67 7.83
CA ALA A 36 -3.48 1.42 8.16
C ALA A 36 -2.10 1.33 7.49
N GLN A 37 -2.00 1.74 6.22
CA GLN A 37 -0.73 1.81 5.50
C GLN A 37 0.25 2.79 6.15
N ASN A 38 -0.20 3.96 6.64
CA ASN A 38 0.69 4.88 7.35
C ASN A 38 1.22 4.27 8.65
N GLY A 39 0.36 3.58 9.41
CA GLY A 39 0.80 2.84 10.61
C GLY A 39 1.85 1.78 10.28
N GLN A 40 1.63 1.00 9.24
CA GLN A 40 2.60 0.03 8.70
C GLN A 40 3.93 0.71 8.36
N LEU A 41 3.91 1.79 7.57
CA LEU A 41 5.12 2.49 7.11
C LEU A 41 5.92 3.10 8.25
N VAL A 42 5.26 3.58 9.31
CA VAL A 42 5.93 4.04 10.54
C VAL A 42 6.67 2.89 11.22
N LEU A 43 6.00 1.75 11.42
CA LEU A 43 6.60 0.58 12.07
C LEU A 43 7.76 0.01 11.27
N LEU A 44 7.59 -0.14 9.95
CA LEU A 44 8.66 -0.58 9.07
C LEU A 44 9.82 0.43 9.01
N GLY A 45 9.52 1.73 9.04
CA GLY A 45 10.54 2.79 9.12
C GLY A 45 11.36 2.69 10.41
N ILE A 46 10.72 2.46 11.56
CA ILE A 46 11.41 2.25 12.86
C ILE A 46 12.26 0.98 12.80
N SER A 47 11.70 -0.14 12.32
CA SER A 47 12.44 -1.39 12.16
C SER A 47 13.68 -1.21 11.27
N ASN A 48 13.54 -0.53 10.12
CA ASN A 48 14.63 -0.23 9.21
C ASN A 48 15.73 0.61 9.87
N VAL A 49 15.39 1.67 10.62
CA VAL A 49 16.38 2.48 11.36
C VAL A 49 17.12 1.63 12.37
N MET A 50 16.42 0.77 13.13
CA MET A 50 17.02 -0.12 14.13
C MET A 50 18.01 -1.11 13.50
N MET A 51 17.76 -1.53 12.25
CA MET A 51 18.60 -2.44 11.47
C MET A 51 19.68 -1.70 10.63
N GLY A 52 19.79 -0.36 10.75
CA GLY A 52 20.73 0.45 9.95
C GLY A 52 20.26 0.73 8.52
N GLY A 53 19.03 0.34 8.16
CA GLY A 53 18.44 0.52 6.84
C GLY A 53 17.82 1.91 6.65
N TYR A 54 18.62 2.97 6.77
CA TYR A 54 18.16 4.37 6.71
C TYR A 54 17.39 4.73 5.43
N ILE A 55 17.72 4.09 4.32
CA ILE A 55 17.08 4.30 3.02
C ILE A 55 15.64 3.83 3.06
N GLY A 56 15.39 2.62 3.60
CA GLY A 56 14.04 2.11 3.79
C GLY A 56 13.18 3.05 4.64
N ALA A 57 13.76 3.65 5.69
CA ALA A 57 13.08 4.63 6.51
C ALA A 57 12.72 5.90 5.73
N ILE A 58 13.64 6.43 4.90
CA ILE A 58 13.40 7.62 4.06
C ILE A 58 12.29 7.36 3.05
N VAL A 59 12.32 6.21 2.36
CA VAL A 59 11.27 5.84 1.38
C VAL A 59 9.91 5.69 2.08
N ASN A 60 9.87 5.13 3.28
CA ASN A 60 8.65 5.03 4.08
C ASN A 60 8.11 6.41 4.47
N LEU A 61 8.97 7.36 4.85
CA LEU A 61 8.56 8.75 5.14
C LEU A 61 7.97 9.45 3.91
N ILE A 62 8.57 9.26 2.73
CA ILE A 62 8.03 9.80 1.46
C ILE A 62 6.63 9.19 1.19
N ALA A 63 6.47 7.88 1.42
CA ALA A 63 5.20 7.21 1.24
C ALA A 63 4.12 7.69 2.23
N ILE A 64 4.47 7.94 3.49
CA ILE A 64 3.56 8.52 4.50
C ILE A 64 3.12 9.90 4.05
N PHE A 65 4.04 10.76 3.63
CA PHE A 65 3.73 12.11 3.13
C PHE A 65 2.77 12.07 1.95
N ARG A 66 3.04 11.22 0.96
CA ARG A 66 2.15 10.95 -0.18
C ARG A 66 0.74 10.53 0.28
N ASN A 67 0.65 9.58 1.21
CA ASN A 67 -0.63 9.08 1.72
C ASN A 67 -1.43 10.17 2.43
N ILE A 68 -0.76 11.04 3.20
CA ILE A 68 -1.39 12.19 3.87
C ILE A 68 -1.94 13.18 2.83
N LEU A 69 -1.17 13.51 1.80
CA LEU A 69 -1.63 14.39 0.71
C LEU A 69 -2.86 13.79 0.01
N CYS A 70 -2.85 12.49 -0.27
CA CYS A 70 -3.97 11.80 -0.89
C CYS A 70 -5.21 11.77 0.02
N SER A 71 -5.06 11.46 1.31
CA SER A 71 -6.18 11.42 2.26
C SER A 71 -6.86 12.77 2.44
N LYS A 72 -6.10 13.87 2.29
CA LYS A 72 -6.59 15.25 2.34
C LYS A 72 -7.06 15.78 0.96
N ASN A 73 -7.10 14.95 -0.08
CA ASN A 73 -7.39 15.34 -1.47
C ASN A 73 -6.49 16.48 -2.00
N LYS A 74 -5.27 16.61 -1.48
CA LYS A 74 -4.27 17.62 -1.88
C LYS A 74 -3.21 17.05 -2.84
N LEU A 75 -3.24 15.78 -3.16
CA LEU A 75 -2.34 15.15 -4.12
C LEU A 75 -2.72 15.59 -5.55
N ASN A 76 -2.15 16.71 -5.97
CA ASN A 76 -2.29 17.26 -7.32
C ASN A 76 -1.09 16.88 -8.21
N LEU A 77 -1.15 17.24 -9.49
CA LEU A 77 -0.09 16.93 -10.46
C LEU A 77 1.30 17.44 -10.01
N PHE A 78 1.36 18.62 -9.41
CA PHE A 78 2.61 19.20 -8.89
C PHE A 78 3.28 18.27 -7.86
N TRP A 79 2.52 17.81 -6.85
CA TRP A 79 3.04 16.88 -5.85
C TRP A 79 3.39 15.51 -6.43
N VAL A 80 2.60 15.03 -7.41
CA VAL A 80 2.91 13.77 -8.11
C VAL A 80 4.26 13.87 -8.81
N ILE A 81 4.54 14.97 -9.52
CA ILE A 81 5.83 15.19 -10.19
C ILE A 81 6.98 15.23 -9.18
N ILE A 82 6.85 16.03 -8.10
CA ILE A 82 7.90 16.14 -7.07
C ILE A 82 8.20 14.77 -6.45
N ILE A 83 7.17 14.04 -6.00
CA ILE A 83 7.35 12.73 -5.37
C ILE A 83 7.95 11.74 -6.37
N THR A 84 7.53 11.77 -7.64
CA THR A 84 8.12 10.94 -8.71
C THR A 84 9.61 11.22 -8.86
N MET A 85 9.99 12.50 -8.99
CA MET A 85 11.40 12.89 -9.13
C MET A 85 12.24 12.43 -7.93
N ILE A 86 11.74 12.68 -6.71
CA ILE A 86 12.42 12.23 -5.48
C ILE A 86 12.55 10.69 -5.48
N THR A 87 11.49 9.96 -5.81
CA THR A 87 11.52 8.49 -5.81
C THR A 87 12.53 7.95 -6.83
N ILE A 88 12.59 8.51 -8.03
CA ILE A 88 13.54 8.10 -9.08
C ILE A 88 14.98 8.42 -8.64
N VAL A 89 15.23 9.65 -8.18
CA VAL A 89 16.58 10.07 -7.74
C VAL A 89 17.06 9.18 -6.59
N MET A 90 16.23 8.97 -5.57
CA MET A 90 16.56 8.09 -4.45
C MET A 90 16.77 6.64 -4.91
N GLY A 91 15.93 6.15 -5.82
CA GLY A 91 16.08 4.81 -6.38
C GLY A 91 17.37 4.61 -7.17
N VAL A 92 17.79 5.62 -7.95
CA VAL A 92 19.05 5.55 -8.72
C VAL A 92 20.28 5.65 -7.79
N ILE A 93 20.25 6.55 -6.80
CA ILE A 93 21.41 6.77 -5.90
C ILE A 93 21.60 5.58 -4.96
N PHE A 94 20.53 4.99 -4.47
CA PHE A 94 20.57 4.01 -3.38
C PHE A 94 20.23 2.58 -3.81
N ASN A 95 19.88 2.34 -5.08
CA ASN A 95 19.69 1.00 -5.58
C ASN A 95 21.06 0.37 -5.88
N THR A 96 21.55 -0.39 -4.92
CA THR A 96 22.84 -1.10 -5.01
C THR A 96 22.72 -2.51 -5.57
N GLY A 97 21.51 -2.94 -5.93
CA GLY A 97 21.25 -4.29 -6.44
C GLY A 97 21.53 -4.44 -7.94
N GLU A 98 21.84 -5.66 -8.36
CA GLU A 98 22.03 -6.03 -9.75
C GLU A 98 20.74 -6.61 -10.36
N GLY A 99 20.48 -6.33 -11.63
CA GLY A 99 19.34 -6.89 -12.38
C GLY A 99 18.06 -6.08 -12.36
N LEU A 100 17.06 -6.54 -13.15
CA LEU A 100 15.78 -5.84 -13.35
C LEU A 100 14.89 -5.87 -12.10
N VAL A 101 15.02 -6.90 -11.27
CA VAL A 101 14.18 -7.10 -10.07
C VAL A 101 14.38 -5.97 -9.07
N CYS A 102 15.60 -5.41 -8.99
CA CYS A 102 15.93 -4.29 -8.08
C CYS A 102 15.15 -3.00 -8.39
N TYR A 103 14.58 -2.86 -9.59
CA TYR A 103 13.73 -1.72 -9.96
C TYR A 103 12.25 -1.93 -9.64
N LEU A 104 11.82 -3.14 -9.27
CA LEU A 104 10.41 -3.43 -8.95
C LEU A 104 9.83 -2.55 -7.85
N PRO A 105 10.53 -2.24 -6.73
CA PRO A 105 10.03 -1.33 -5.71
C PRO A 105 9.76 0.08 -6.23
N ILE A 106 10.62 0.58 -7.12
CA ILE A 106 10.46 1.89 -7.75
C ILE A 106 9.22 1.87 -8.64
N ILE A 107 9.09 0.87 -9.52
CA ILE A 107 7.95 0.68 -10.41
C ILE A 107 6.66 0.55 -9.60
N ALA A 108 6.65 -0.28 -8.56
CA ALA A 108 5.50 -0.47 -7.67
C ALA A 108 5.09 0.85 -6.99
N THR A 109 6.06 1.62 -6.49
CA THR A 109 5.82 2.92 -5.84
C THR A 109 5.25 3.94 -6.83
N LEU A 110 5.77 4.00 -8.05
CA LEU A 110 5.27 4.88 -9.10
C LEU A 110 3.87 4.50 -9.55
N ILE A 111 3.59 3.21 -9.78
CA ILE A 111 2.24 2.72 -10.08
C ILE A 111 1.28 3.15 -8.97
N PHE A 112 1.63 2.91 -7.71
CA PHE A 112 0.80 3.30 -6.58
C PHE A 112 0.54 4.81 -6.55
N LEU A 113 1.56 5.63 -6.80
CA LEU A 113 1.45 7.09 -6.81
C LEU A 113 0.50 7.60 -7.91
N PHE A 114 0.66 7.11 -9.16
CA PHE A 114 -0.17 7.55 -10.28
C PHE A 114 -1.63 7.14 -10.13
N PHE A 115 -1.88 5.93 -9.63
CA PHE A 115 -3.23 5.40 -9.48
C PHE A 115 -3.87 5.68 -8.12
N MET A 116 -3.16 6.33 -7.20
CA MET A 116 -3.64 6.59 -5.85
C MET A 116 -4.91 7.45 -5.79
N ASN A 117 -5.16 8.32 -6.78
CA ASN A 117 -6.35 9.17 -6.84
C ASN A 117 -7.62 8.47 -7.35
N ILE A 118 -7.56 7.17 -7.65
CA ILE A 118 -8.73 6.40 -8.07
C ILE A 118 -9.80 6.44 -6.97
N LYS A 119 -11.01 6.89 -7.36
CA LYS A 119 -12.19 6.95 -6.46
C LYS A 119 -12.90 5.59 -6.36
N ASP A 120 -12.80 4.77 -7.40
CA ASP A 120 -13.41 3.45 -7.44
C ASP A 120 -12.62 2.46 -6.58
N MET A 121 -13.26 1.95 -5.52
CA MET A 121 -12.60 1.09 -4.54
C MET A 121 -12.19 -0.27 -5.13
N VAL A 122 -12.93 -0.82 -6.10
CA VAL A 122 -12.55 -2.07 -6.78
C VAL A 122 -11.26 -1.87 -7.58
N LYS A 123 -11.19 -0.79 -8.37
CA LYS A 123 -9.98 -0.44 -9.12
C LYS A 123 -8.80 -0.13 -8.20
N PHE A 124 -9.05 0.55 -7.08
CA PHE A 124 -8.02 0.83 -6.07
C PHE A 124 -7.47 -0.46 -5.46
N LYS A 125 -8.34 -1.44 -5.13
CA LYS A 125 -7.89 -2.75 -4.61
C LYS A 125 -7.15 -3.58 -5.67
N ALA A 126 -7.59 -3.55 -6.92
CA ALA A 126 -6.88 -4.21 -8.02
C ALA A 126 -5.45 -3.66 -8.19
N MET A 127 -5.31 -2.33 -8.15
CA MET A 127 -4.00 -1.67 -8.19
C MET A 127 -3.15 -2.03 -6.96
N THR A 128 -3.75 -2.03 -5.76
CA THR A 128 -3.03 -2.41 -4.53
C THR A 128 -2.55 -3.86 -4.62
N ALA A 129 -3.37 -4.79 -5.12
CA ALA A 129 -2.97 -6.18 -5.33
C ALA A 129 -1.80 -6.31 -6.33
N LEU A 130 -1.85 -5.56 -7.44
CA LEU A 130 -0.76 -5.54 -8.41
C LEU A 130 0.56 -5.05 -7.78
N VAL A 131 0.50 -3.95 -7.02
CA VAL A 131 1.67 -3.38 -6.36
C VAL A 131 2.25 -4.36 -5.32
N MET A 132 1.40 -4.99 -4.49
CA MET A 132 1.86 -5.99 -3.52
C MET A 132 2.44 -7.23 -4.21
N PHE A 133 1.92 -7.62 -5.37
CA PHE A 133 2.50 -8.71 -6.16
C PHE A 133 3.90 -8.37 -6.70
N LEU A 134 4.16 -7.12 -7.10
CA LEU A 134 5.50 -6.67 -7.49
C LEU A 134 6.48 -6.69 -6.30
N TRP A 135 6.03 -6.27 -5.11
CA TRP A 135 6.81 -6.38 -3.88
C TRP A 135 7.09 -7.83 -3.52
N PHE A 136 6.10 -8.72 -3.62
CA PHE A 136 6.26 -10.16 -3.42
C PHE A 136 7.39 -10.75 -4.28
N ILE A 137 7.45 -10.42 -5.58
CA ILE A 137 8.51 -10.88 -6.47
C ILE A 137 9.88 -10.36 -6.02
N TYR A 138 9.95 -9.08 -5.65
CA TYR A 138 11.17 -8.46 -5.15
C TYR A 138 11.66 -9.10 -3.86
N ASP A 139 10.77 -9.32 -2.89
CA ASP A 139 11.11 -9.91 -1.59
C ASP A 139 11.52 -11.39 -1.72
N LEU A 140 10.94 -12.14 -2.67
CA LEU A 140 11.40 -13.50 -2.98
C LEU A 140 12.84 -13.53 -3.49
N GLU A 141 13.19 -12.62 -4.39
CA GLU A 141 14.55 -12.52 -4.94
C GLU A 141 15.58 -12.18 -3.87
N LEU A 142 15.20 -11.34 -2.91
CA LEU A 142 16.04 -11.00 -1.75
C LEU A 142 16.01 -12.04 -0.63
N HIS A 143 15.35 -13.17 -0.81
CA HIS A 143 15.17 -14.22 0.21
C HIS A 143 14.47 -13.73 1.50
N LEU A 144 13.66 -12.65 1.40
CA LEU A 144 12.86 -12.10 2.48
C LEU A 144 11.50 -12.84 2.59
N TYR A 145 11.56 -14.13 2.84
CA TYR A 145 10.39 -15.01 2.77
C TYR A 145 9.24 -14.61 3.69
N THR A 146 9.54 -14.04 4.88
CA THR A 146 8.50 -13.57 5.81
C THR A 146 7.71 -12.42 5.19
N THR A 147 8.38 -11.41 4.65
CA THR A 147 7.72 -10.25 4.02
C THR A 147 6.95 -10.70 2.78
N ALA A 148 7.56 -11.51 1.91
CA ALA A 148 6.91 -12.07 0.74
C ALA A 148 5.63 -12.85 1.08
N PHE A 149 5.62 -13.64 2.16
CA PHE A 149 4.44 -14.33 2.64
C PHE A 149 3.30 -13.36 2.99
N PHE A 150 3.59 -12.28 3.71
CA PHE A 150 2.59 -11.27 4.06
C PHE A 150 2.11 -10.45 2.87
N ASP A 151 2.97 -10.17 1.90
CA ASP A 151 2.59 -9.53 0.62
C ASP A 151 1.58 -10.40 -0.13
N LEU A 152 1.84 -11.70 -0.23
CA LEU A 152 0.94 -12.64 -0.87
C LEU A 152 -0.42 -12.72 -0.16
N ILE A 153 -0.44 -12.79 1.17
CA ILE A 153 -1.68 -12.73 1.95
C ILE A 153 -2.44 -11.42 1.67
N THR A 154 -1.73 -10.31 1.54
CA THR A 154 -2.33 -9.00 1.24
C THR A 154 -2.93 -8.98 -0.18
N VAL A 155 -2.27 -9.59 -1.17
CA VAL A 155 -2.83 -9.78 -2.51
C VAL A 155 -4.15 -10.55 -2.43
N PHE A 156 -4.18 -11.71 -1.76
CA PHE A 156 -5.41 -12.49 -1.61
C PHE A 156 -6.52 -11.71 -0.88
N SER A 157 -6.18 -11.00 0.19
CA SER A 157 -7.13 -10.16 0.92
C SER A 157 -7.74 -9.07 0.03
N CYS A 158 -6.93 -8.43 -0.81
CA CYS A 158 -7.40 -7.45 -1.79
C CYS A 158 -8.34 -8.08 -2.83
N LEU A 159 -8.01 -9.27 -3.36
CA LEU A 159 -8.84 -9.97 -4.34
C LEU A 159 -10.19 -10.37 -3.74
N VAL A 160 -10.23 -10.89 -2.50
CA VAL A 160 -11.48 -11.23 -1.80
C VAL A 160 -12.35 -9.98 -1.59
N VAL A 161 -11.76 -8.87 -1.13
CA VAL A 161 -12.52 -7.62 -0.94
C VAL A 161 -13.00 -7.07 -2.28
N MET A 162 -12.19 -7.14 -3.33
CA MET A 162 -12.57 -6.74 -4.69
C MET A 162 -13.76 -7.55 -5.21
N TYR A 163 -13.73 -8.86 -5.04
CA TYR A 163 -14.83 -9.76 -5.41
C TYR A 163 -16.13 -9.39 -4.66
N ASN A 164 -16.06 -9.24 -3.34
CA ASN A 164 -17.21 -8.87 -2.52
C ASN A 164 -17.80 -7.51 -2.92
N LEU A 165 -16.96 -6.50 -3.16
CA LEU A 165 -17.41 -5.18 -3.60
C LEU A 165 -18.04 -5.21 -4.99
N ALA A 166 -17.52 -6.02 -5.91
CA ALA A 166 -18.08 -6.21 -7.24
C ALA A 166 -19.45 -6.91 -7.18
N TYR A 167 -19.59 -7.91 -6.31
CA TYR A 167 -20.84 -8.63 -6.09
C TYR A 167 -21.94 -7.76 -5.43
N GLU A 168 -21.57 -6.88 -4.49
CA GLU A 168 -22.51 -5.98 -3.81
C GLU A 168 -23.07 -4.86 -4.73
N ARG A 169 -22.34 -4.45 -5.78
CA ARG A 169 -22.73 -3.35 -6.71
C ARG A 169 -24.10 -3.54 -7.37
N PRO A 170 -24.42 -4.68 -7.99
CA PRO A 170 -25.73 -4.85 -8.66
C PRO A 170 -26.89 -4.84 -7.69
N ASN A 171 -26.70 -5.32 -6.46
CA ASN A 171 -27.74 -5.34 -5.43
C ASN A 171 -28.05 -3.93 -4.89
N THR A 172 -27.05 -3.09 -4.75
CA THR A 172 -27.21 -1.70 -4.30
C THR A 172 -27.93 -0.86 -5.36
N GLN A 173 -27.60 -1.04 -6.64
CA GLN A 173 -28.29 -0.35 -7.74
C GLN A 173 -29.77 -0.76 -7.86
N LYS A 174 -30.09 -2.05 -7.70
CA LYS A 174 -31.47 -2.54 -7.68
C LYS A 174 -32.28 -1.95 -6.51
N LYS A 175 -31.67 -1.84 -5.31
CA LYS A 175 -32.31 -1.21 -4.14
C LYS A 175 -32.59 0.29 -4.36
N GLN A 176 -31.65 1.03 -4.94
CA GLN A 176 -31.81 2.45 -5.25
C GLN A 176 -32.91 2.69 -6.30
N LYS A 177 -32.95 1.91 -7.40
CA LYS A 177 -34.03 1.98 -8.39
C LYS A 177 -35.41 1.70 -7.79
N ARG A 178 -35.50 0.72 -6.88
CA ARG A 178 -36.77 0.41 -6.18
C ARG A 178 -37.24 1.55 -5.26
N ARG A 179 -36.30 2.20 -4.54
CA ARG A 179 -36.59 3.37 -3.68
C ARG A 179 -37.01 4.60 -4.49
N GLY A 180 -36.35 4.86 -5.62
CA GLY A 180 -36.72 5.95 -6.53
C GLY A 180 -38.12 5.78 -7.13
N ARG A 181 -38.46 4.55 -7.57
CA ARG A 181 -39.85 4.25 -8.07
C ARG A 181 -40.94 4.39 -7.01
N LYS A 182 -40.64 4.07 -5.74
CA LYS A 182 -41.64 4.27 -4.65
C LYS A 182 -41.87 5.75 -4.36
N LYS A 183 -40.85 6.60 -4.39
CA LYS A 183 -40.98 8.05 -4.19
C LYS A 183 -41.71 8.76 -5.35
N SER A 184 -41.57 8.27 -6.58
CA SER A 184 -42.30 8.82 -7.75
C SER A 184 -43.80 8.44 -7.80
N LYS A 185 -44.21 7.36 -7.11
CA LYS A 185 -45.61 6.94 -7.04
C LYS A 185 -46.38 7.55 -5.85
N SER A 186 -45.68 8.26 -4.94
CA SER A 186 -46.28 8.92 -3.77
C SER A 186 -46.45 10.45 -3.94
N LYS A 187 -46.15 10.95 -5.12
CA LYS A 187 -46.47 12.30 -5.62
C LYS A 187 -47.53 12.19 -6.71
#